data_359ab6ee3af1a568b6fbe6a45d9b4f36
#
_entry.id   359ab6ee3af1a568b6fbe6a45d9b4f36
#
_cell.length_a   1.000
_cell.length_b   1.000
_cell.length_c   1.000
_cell.angle_alpha   90.00
_cell.angle_beta   90.00
_cell.angle_gamma   90.00
#
_symmetry.space_group_name_H-M   'P 1'
#
loop_
_entity.id
_entity.type
_entity.pdbx_description
1 polymer ?
#
loop_
_entity_poly.entity_id
_entity_poly.type
_entity_poly.pdbx_seq_one_letter_code
_entity_poly.pdbx_strand_id
1 'polypeptide(L)'
;MQYFAGVVCPADVVIPTDDEEAYRLYPAERWVYNKLAICETQGLEHGPHGIEPRRFPVFSKPIYNLRGMGAGTTVIASRDEYERVQTPGHLWMPLLDGEHVSSDVAVVDGTPVWWRHTTGVALGDGMFDYWTVAAEPRPAVEAYCGEWLSRHLRGYTGLVNLETIDATIIECHLRFADQWVDLYGEGWLESVVELYADGRWRFHEAARRPGYSVVLFGCHGVRYRIDGERVNELRRVPGVSSIQITFHEDRPLEMHAMPPGGFRLAIVNCWDLAVGLLVRERLAPAFRALQAPDAGLVTQVIGGE
;
A
#
# COMPACT_ATOMS: atom_id res chain seq x y z
N MET A 1 -15.43 -1.46 5.89
CA MET A 1 -14.19 -0.68 6.14
C MET A 1 -14.53 0.50 7.02
N GLN A 2 -13.67 0.81 7.98
CA GLN A 2 -13.95 1.88 8.97
C GLN A 2 -14.15 3.27 8.34
N TYR A 3 -13.49 3.55 7.21
CA TYR A 3 -13.59 4.85 6.55
C TYR A 3 -14.98 5.20 6.02
N PHE A 4 -15.72 4.23 5.51
CA PHE A 4 -17.06 4.46 4.97
C PHE A 4 -18.15 4.47 6.06
N ALA A 5 -17.79 4.29 7.34
CA ALA A 5 -18.74 4.43 8.44
C ALA A 5 -19.20 5.89 8.54
N GLY A 6 -20.39 6.19 8.06
CA GLY A 6 -20.95 7.55 8.01
C GLY A 6 -21.04 8.16 6.61
N VAL A 7 -20.47 7.51 5.60
CA VAL A 7 -20.67 7.89 4.19
C VAL A 7 -21.87 7.12 3.62
N VAL A 8 -22.81 7.85 3.03
CA VAL A 8 -23.98 7.23 2.40
C VAL A 8 -23.54 6.60 1.08
N CYS A 9 -23.67 5.26 0.99
CA CYS A 9 -23.37 4.51 -0.23
C CYS A 9 -24.64 3.76 -0.67
N PRO A 10 -25.06 3.87 -1.95
CA PRO A 10 -26.16 3.08 -2.48
C PRO A 10 -25.88 1.57 -2.35
N ALA A 11 -26.90 0.78 -2.07
CA ALA A 11 -26.75 -0.66 -1.76
C ALA A 11 -26.23 -1.51 -2.93
N ASP A 12 -26.39 -1.02 -4.14
CA ASP A 12 -25.95 -1.65 -5.41
C ASP A 12 -24.55 -1.20 -5.87
N VAL A 13 -23.93 -0.24 -5.15
CA VAL A 13 -22.59 0.26 -5.45
C VAL A 13 -21.55 -0.58 -4.69
N VAL A 14 -20.62 -1.17 -5.41
CA VAL A 14 -19.50 -1.93 -4.87
C VAL A 14 -18.20 -1.16 -5.09
N ILE A 15 -17.52 -0.81 -4.00
CA ILE A 15 -16.23 -0.12 -4.01
C ILE A 15 -15.17 -1.10 -3.51
N PRO A 16 -14.27 -1.59 -4.36
CA PRO A 16 -13.28 -2.56 -3.93
C PRO A 16 -12.26 -1.89 -3.00
N THR A 17 -12.00 -2.55 -1.89
CA THR A 17 -11.08 -2.08 -0.85
C THR A 17 -9.86 -2.99 -0.67
N ASP A 18 -9.85 -4.13 -1.34
CA ASP A 18 -8.74 -5.05 -1.42
C ASP A 18 -8.57 -5.61 -2.84
N ASP A 19 -7.42 -6.22 -3.09
CA ASP A 19 -7.05 -6.71 -4.41
C ASP A 19 -7.84 -7.96 -4.83
N GLU A 20 -8.28 -8.79 -3.89
CA GLU A 20 -9.08 -9.99 -4.22
C GLU A 20 -10.47 -9.59 -4.69
N GLU A 21 -11.09 -8.61 -4.03
CA GLU A 21 -12.38 -8.06 -4.42
C GLU A 21 -12.29 -7.37 -5.78
N ALA A 22 -11.29 -6.49 -5.97
CA ALA A 22 -11.05 -5.81 -7.23
C ALA A 22 -10.76 -6.79 -8.38
N TYR A 23 -9.98 -7.83 -8.15
CA TYR A 23 -9.69 -8.88 -9.13
C TYR A 23 -10.95 -9.59 -9.63
N ARG A 24 -11.92 -9.83 -8.72
CA ARG A 24 -13.22 -10.45 -9.09
C ARG A 24 -14.14 -9.48 -9.81
N LEU A 25 -14.12 -8.21 -9.40
CA LEU A 25 -15.02 -7.17 -9.90
C LEU A 25 -14.68 -6.74 -11.34
N TYR A 26 -13.39 -6.74 -11.70
CA TYR A 26 -12.89 -6.23 -13.00
C TYR A 26 -12.25 -7.32 -13.87
N PRO A 27 -13.06 -8.25 -14.45
CA PRO A 27 -12.52 -9.37 -15.22
C PRO A 27 -11.79 -8.95 -16.51
N ALA A 28 -12.08 -7.78 -17.08
CA ALA A 28 -11.41 -7.25 -18.25
C ALA A 28 -10.06 -6.61 -17.91
N GLU A 29 -9.96 -5.93 -16.77
CA GLU A 29 -8.80 -5.14 -16.36
C GLU A 29 -7.88 -5.88 -15.38
N ARG A 30 -8.31 -7.01 -14.78
CA ARG A 30 -7.53 -7.75 -13.77
C ARG A 30 -6.17 -8.29 -14.24
N TRP A 31 -5.89 -8.19 -15.54
CA TRP A 31 -4.57 -8.50 -16.09
C TRP A 31 -3.46 -7.63 -15.48
N VAL A 32 -3.79 -6.43 -14.97
CA VAL A 32 -2.84 -5.53 -14.29
C VAL A 32 -2.20 -6.16 -13.05
N TYR A 33 -2.83 -7.17 -12.46
CA TYR A 33 -2.26 -7.94 -11.34
C TYR A 33 -1.17 -8.93 -11.78
N ASN A 34 -1.04 -9.17 -13.11
CA ASN A 34 0.06 -9.94 -13.68
C ASN A 34 1.26 -9.03 -13.90
N LYS A 35 2.25 -9.12 -13.01
CA LYS A 35 3.43 -8.28 -13.05
C LYS A 35 4.34 -8.52 -14.28
N LEU A 36 4.25 -9.69 -14.94
CA LEU A 36 4.89 -9.88 -16.26
C LEU A 36 4.26 -8.96 -17.30
N ALA A 37 2.92 -8.89 -17.35
CA ALA A 37 2.21 -7.99 -18.25
C ALA A 37 2.52 -6.52 -17.97
N ILE A 38 2.65 -6.13 -16.69
CA ILE A 38 3.10 -4.77 -16.31
C ILE A 38 4.48 -4.46 -16.90
N CYS A 39 5.43 -5.38 -16.78
CA CYS A 39 6.76 -5.20 -17.39
C CYS A 39 6.70 -5.14 -18.92
N GLU A 40 5.92 -6.03 -19.55
CA GLU A 40 5.76 -6.11 -21.00
C GLU A 40 5.16 -4.82 -21.58
N THR A 41 4.11 -4.26 -20.95
CA THR A 41 3.47 -3.02 -21.42
C THR A 41 4.39 -1.80 -21.40
N GLN A 42 5.51 -1.86 -20.67
CA GLN A 42 6.52 -0.81 -20.56
C GLN A 42 7.81 -1.13 -21.33
N GLY A 43 7.91 -2.31 -21.93
CA GLY A 43 9.12 -2.76 -22.63
C GLY A 43 10.30 -3.04 -21.70
N LEU A 44 10.05 -3.31 -20.42
CA LEU A 44 11.10 -3.69 -19.47
C LEU A 44 11.59 -5.10 -19.77
N GLU A 45 12.89 -5.34 -19.63
CA GLU A 45 13.44 -6.69 -19.66
C GLU A 45 12.88 -7.49 -18.47
N HIS A 46 12.30 -8.64 -18.72
CA HIS A 46 11.70 -9.46 -17.69
C HIS A 46 11.56 -10.92 -18.15
N GLY A 47 11.28 -11.80 -17.21
CA GLY A 47 10.92 -13.18 -17.50
C GLY A 47 10.41 -13.91 -16.26
N PRO A 48 9.65 -15.01 -16.44
CA PRO A 48 9.37 -15.92 -15.34
C PRO A 48 10.64 -16.64 -14.92
N HIS A 49 10.70 -17.10 -13.67
CA HIS A 49 11.75 -18.02 -13.26
C HIS A 49 11.73 -19.27 -14.16
N GLY A 50 12.93 -19.72 -14.58
CA GLY A 50 13.12 -20.71 -15.65
C GLY A 50 13.61 -20.09 -16.96
N ILE A 51 13.42 -18.75 -17.14
CA ILE A 51 14.08 -17.97 -18.21
C ILE A 51 15.18 -17.15 -17.57
N GLU A 52 16.42 -17.37 -17.98
CA GLU A 52 17.59 -16.73 -17.38
C GLU A 52 17.67 -15.24 -17.74
N PRO A 53 17.92 -14.34 -16.74
CA PRO A 53 18.24 -12.95 -17.00
C PRO A 53 19.54 -12.78 -17.80
N ARG A 54 19.57 -11.81 -18.71
CA ARG A 54 20.80 -11.48 -19.46
C ARG A 54 21.82 -10.71 -18.63
N ARG A 55 21.35 -10.01 -17.60
CA ARG A 55 22.17 -9.15 -16.73
C ARG A 55 21.74 -9.31 -15.29
N PHE A 56 22.67 -9.07 -14.36
CA PHE A 56 22.47 -9.03 -12.92
C PHE A 56 23.03 -7.72 -12.35
N PRO A 57 22.52 -7.23 -11.19
CA PRO A 57 21.46 -7.83 -10.37
C PRO A 57 20.06 -7.69 -10.98
N VAL A 58 19.14 -8.57 -10.58
CA VAL A 58 17.72 -8.49 -10.90
C VAL A 58 16.88 -8.53 -9.63
N PHE A 59 15.65 -8.01 -9.71
CA PHE A 59 14.67 -8.09 -8.64
C PHE A 59 13.67 -9.20 -8.95
N SER A 60 13.51 -10.12 -8.02
CA SER A 60 12.56 -11.24 -8.11
C SER A 60 11.36 -10.99 -7.21
N LYS A 61 10.16 -11.27 -7.72
CA LYS A 61 8.91 -11.18 -6.98
C LYS A 61 7.84 -12.12 -7.54
N PRO A 62 6.80 -12.46 -6.77
CA PRO A 62 5.67 -13.23 -7.28
C PRO A 62 5.00 -12.53 -8.47
N ILE A 63 4.63 -13.28 -9.51
CA ILE A 63 3.88 -12.77 -10.66
C ILE A 63 2.53 -12.21 -10.22
N TYR A 64 1.85 -12.92 -9.33
CA TYR A 64 0.61 -12.48 -8.67
C TYR A 64 0.82 -12.44 -7.17
N ASN A 65 0.47 -11.31 -6.55
CA ASN A 65 0.46 -11.16 -5.10
C ASN A 65 -0.71 -10.26 -4.69
N LEU A 66 -1.90 -10.86 -4.51
CA LEU A 66 -3.11 -10.14 -4.09
C LEU A 66 -3.13 -9.80 -2.60
N ARG A 67 -2.15 -10.23 -1.83
CA ARG A 67 -2.00 -9.89 -0.41
C ARG A 67 -1.02 -8.75 -0.16
N GLY A 68 -0.24 -8.35 -1.17
CA GLY A 68 0.71 -7.25 -1.09
C GLY A 68 1.86 -7.49 -0.11
N MET A 69 2.32 -6.42 0.54
CA MET A 69 3.29 -6.39 1.64
C MET A 69 4.69 -6.91 1.30
N GLY A 70 5.09 -6.90 0.04
CA GLY A 70 6.45 -7.30 -0.37
C GLY A 70 6.79 -8.78 -0.13
N ALA A 71 5.80 -9.64 0.15
CA ALA A 71 6.04 -11.04 0.43
C ALA A 71 6.65 -11.76 -0.77
N GLY A 72 7.72 -12.56 -0.52
CA GLY A 72 8.39 -13.35 -1.54
C GLY A 72 9.28 -12.56 -2.49
N THR A 73 9.66 -11.33 -2.14
CA THR A 73 10.58 -10.52 -2.94
C THR A 73 12.04 -10.75 -2.53
N THR A 74 12.97 -10.69 -3.51
CA THR A 74 14.40 -10.77 -3.24
C THR A 74 15.21 -10.14 -4.38
N VAL A 75 16.39 -9.63 -4.06
CA VAL A 75 17.41 -9.25 -5.05
C VAL A 75 18.26 -10.46 -5.36
N ILE A 76 18.45 -10.77 -6.64
CA ILE A 76 19.32 -11.84 -7.12
C ILE A 76 20.54 -11.20 -7.77
N ALA A 77 21.69 -11.35 -7.12
CA ALA A 77 22.90 -10.62 -7.49
C ALA A 77 23.70 -11.26 -8.63
N SER A 78 23.53 -12.56 -8.89
CA SER A 78 24.33 -13.30 -9.85
C SER A 78 23.57 -14.47 -10.47
N ARG A 79 24.15 -15.02 -11.56
CA ARG A 79 23.67 -16.25 -12.21
C ARG A 79 23.65 -17.43 -11.24
N ASP A 80 24.72 -17.64 -10.50
CA ASP A 80 24.83 -18.77 -9.56
C ASP A 80 23.75 -18.68 -8.46
N GLU A 81 23.42 -17.47 -8.03
CA GLU A 81 22.31 -17.25 -7.10
C GLU A 81 20.97 -17.53 -7.76
N TYR A 82 20.76 -17.06 -9.00
CA TYR A 82 19.52 -17.31 -9.75
C TYR A 82 19.25 -18.81 -9.92
N GLU A 83 20.27 -19.61 -10.24
CA GLU A 83 20.13 -21.06 -10.37
C GLU A 83 19.69 -21.75 -9.07
N ARG A 84 20.09 -21.21 -7.92
CA ARG A 84 19.73 -21.76 -6.58
C ARG A 84 18.35 -21.35 -6.09
N VAL A 85 17.89 -20.14 -6.46
CA VAL A 85 16.68 -19.55 -5.87
C VAL A 85 15.48 -19.52 -6.81
N GLN A 86 15.50 -20.34 -7.88
CA GLN A 86 14.36 -20.42 -8.79
C GLN A 86 13.08 -20.84 -8.08
N THR A 87 12.06 -19.98 -8.17
CA THR A 87 10.78 -20.18 -7.50
C THR A 87 9.64 -20.16 -8.54
N PRO A 88 8.89 -21.26 -8.71
CA PRO A 88 7.72 -21.28 -9.60
C PRO A 88 6.74 -20.17 -9.25
N GLY A 89 6.19 -19.49 -10.25
CA GLY A 89 5.24 -18.40 -10.05
C GLY A 89 5.89 -17.04 -9.73
N HIS A 90 7.23 -16.96 -9.77
CA HIS A 90 7.97 -15.69 -9.68
C HIS A 90 8.41 -15.21 -11.05
N LEU A 91 8.61 -13.92 -11.14
CA LEU A 91 9.28 -13.25 -12.25
C LEU A 91 10.56 -12.59 -11.74
N TRP A 92 11.45 -12.30 -12.67
CA TRP A 92 12.53 -11.34 -12.47
C TRP A 92 12.34 -10.13 -13.39
N MET A 93 12.83 -8.98 -12.95
CA MET A 93 12.89 -7.72 -13.67
C MET A 93 14.19 -6.99 -13.31
N PRO A 94 14.60 -5.92 -14.01
CA PRO A 94 15.75 -5.13 -13.59
C PRO A 94 15.59 -4.64 -12.15
N LEU A 95 16.68 -4.66 -11.39
CA LEU A 95 16.72 -3.94 -10.12
C LEU A 95 16.68 -2.44 -10.42
N LEU A 96 15.54 -1.82 -10.18
CA LEU A 96 15.36 -0.38 -10.40
C LEU A 96 15.96 0.39 -9.22
N ASP A 97 16.52 1.54 -9.53
CA ASP A 97 17.01 2.53 -8.55
C ASP A 97 16.16 3.79 -8.65
N GLY A 98 15.95 4.48 -7.52
CA GLY A 98 15.16 5.69 -7.46
C GLY A 98 14.13 5.71 -6.35
N GLU A 99 13.32 6.76 -6.33
CA GLU A 99 12.29 6.94 -5.31
C GLU A 99 11.09 6.02 -5.57
N HIS A 100 10.70 5.27 -4.54
CA HIS A 100 9.46 4.50 -4.55
C HIS A 100 8.28 5.41 -4.23
N VAL A 101 7.35 5.51 -5.17
CA VAL A 101 6.13 6.31 -5.03
C VAL A 101 4.91 5.42 -5.20
N SER A 102 3.99 5.50 -4.23
CA SER A 102 2.65 4.94 -4.35
C SER A 102 1.67 6.07 -4.68
N SER A 103 0.89 5.90 -5.74
CA SER A 103 0.01 6.94 -6.26
C SER A 103 -1.42 6.44 -6.35
N ASP A 104 -2.34 7.07 -5.63
CA ASP A 104 -3.77 6.87 -5.85
C ASP A 104 -4.27 7.81 -6.94
N VAL A 105 -5.05 7.25 -7.84
CA VAL A 105 -5.55 7.92 -9.04
C VAL A 105 -7.05 7.67 -9.19
N ALA A 106 -7.84 8.72 -9.33
CA ALA A 106 -9.21 8.57 -9.84
C ALA A 106 -9.17 8.59 -11.36
N VAL A 107 -9.78 7.59 -11.97
CA VAL A 107 -9.82 7.41 -13.44
C VAL A 107 -11.26 7.40 -13.90
N VAL A 108 -11.54 8.15 -14.95
CA VAL A 108 -12.84 8.17 -15.65
C VAL A 108 -12.62 7.87 -17.13
N ASP A 109 -13.19 6.78 -17.61
CA ASP A 109 -13.06 6.33 -19.01
C ASP A 109 -11.58 6.24 -19.46
N GLY A 110 -10.73 5.65 -18.60
CA GLY A 110 -9.29 5.54 -18.87
C GLY A 110 -8.49 6.83 -18.70
N THR A 111 -9.15 7.95 -18.34
CA THR A 111 -8.49 9.24 -18.17
C THR A 111 -8.29 9.56 -16.68
N PRO A 112 -7.06 9.80 -16.21
CA PRO A 112 -6.81 10.27 -14.85
C PRO A 112 -7.42 11.65 -14.62
N VAL A 113 -8.19 11.79 -13.52
CA VAL A 113 -8.88 13.04 -13.16
C VAL A 113 -8.47 13.58 -11.80
N TRP A 114 -7.77 12.78 -11.00
CA TRP A 114 -7.23 13.18 -9.69
C TRP A 114 -6.03 12.29 -9.32
N TRP A 115 -5.07 12.87 -8.60
CA TRP A 115 -3.85 12.22 -8.15
C TRP A 115 -3.50 12.56 -6.71
N ARG A 116 -3.00 11.57 -5.97
CA ARG A 116 -2.32 11.76 -4.70
C ARG A 116 -1.15 10.80 -4.57
N HIS A 117 0.01 11.32 -4.16
CA HIS A 117 1.25 10.58 -4.10
C HIS A 117 1.71 10.37 -2.67
N THR A 118 2.28 9.22 -2.40
CA THR A 118 2.87 8.86 -1.11
C THR A 118 4.24 8.26 -1.30
N THR A 119 5.15 8.59 -0.39
CA THR A 119 6.51 8.02 -0.33
C THR A 119 6.75 7.45 1.05
N GLY A 120 7.38 6.27 1.13
CA GLY A 120 7.60 5.55 2.38
C GLY A 120 9.07 5.56 2.81
N VAL A 121 9.31 5.63 4.11
CA VAL A 121 10.63 5.41 4.71
C VAL A 121 10.74 3.94 5.08
N ALA A 122 11.52 3.19 4.30
CA ALA A 122 11.65 1.74 4.46
C ALA A 122 12.45 1.37 5.71
N LEU A 123 11.98 0.34 6.42
CA LEU A 123 12.69 -0.33 7.52
C LEU A 123 13.35 -1.65 7.06
N GLY A 124 13.09 -2.11 5.84
CA GLY A 124 13.45 -3.42 5.34
C GLY A 124 12.33 -4.45 5.49
N ASP A 125 12.50 -5.59 4.82
CA ASP A 125 11.59 -6.74 4.88
C ASP A 125 10.11 -6.40 4.68
N GLY A 126 9.83 -5.47 3.73
CA GLY A 126 8.47 -5.02 3.41
C GLY A 126 7.85 -4.07 4.43
N MET A 127 8.58 -3.67 5.47
CA MET A 127 8.12 -2.70 6.46
C MET A 127 8.49 -1.27 6.08
N PHE A 128 7.62 -0.33 6.45
CA PHE A 128 7.85 1.11 6.35
C PHE A 128 7.59 1.75 7.72
N ASP A 129 8.52 2.59 8.16
CA ASP A 129 8.42 3.34 9.42
C ASP A 129 7.23 4.28 9.40
N TYR A 130 7.18 5.08 8.33
CA TYR A 130 6.04 5.92 8.01
C TYR A 130 5.97 6.22 6.50
N TRP A 131 4.83 6.72 6.08
CA TRP A 131 4.58 7.23 4.73
C TRP A 131 4.28 8.72 4.81
N THR A 132 4.79 9.48 3.83
CA THR A 132 4.44 10.88 3.63
C THR A 132 3.42 10.97 2.51
N VAL A 133 2.23 11.46 2.81
CA VAL A 133 1.22 11.82 1.82
C VAL A 133 1.56 13.21 1.30
N ALA A 134 2.09 13.30 0.09
CA ALA A 134 2.65 14.54 -0.45
C ALA A 134 1.55 15.58 -0.75
N ALA A 135 1.81 16.84 -0.47
CA ALA A 135 0.99 17.94 -0.94
C ALA A 135 1.28 18.28 -2.41
N GLU A 136 2.52 18.12 -2.81
CA GLU A 136 3.00 18.51 -4.13
C GLU A 136 2.68 17.43 -5.19
N PRO A 137 2.38 17.84 -6.44
CA PRO A 137 2.25 16.92 -7.55
C PRO A 137 3.60 16.28 -7.92
N ARG A 138 3.56 15.18 -8.66
CA ARG A 138 4.73 14.48 -9.20
C ARG A 138 4.64 14.46 -10.73
N PRO A 139 4.98 15.55 -11.44
CA PRO A 139 4.70 15.68 -12.87
C PRO A 139 5.26 14.57 -13.74
N ALA A 140 6.45 14.05 -13.43
CA ALA A 140 7.05 12.94 -14.20
C ALA A 140 6.25 11.64 -14.02
N VAL A 141 5.83 11.32 -12.78
CA VAL A 141 4.99 10.15 -12.48
C VAL A 141 3.61 10.30 -13.13
N GLU A 142 2.97 11.48 -12.96
CA GLU A 142 1.64 11.76 -13.52
C GLU A 142 1.63 11.67 -15.05
N ALA A 143 2.66 12.21 -15.72
CA ALA A 143 2.78 12.18 -17.18
C ALA A 143 2.92 10.73 -17.68
N TYR A 144 3.89 9.98 -17.13
CA TYR A 144 4.16 8.62 -17.57
C TYR A 144 3.00 7.67 -17.25
N CYS A 145 2.54 7.66 -16.00
CA CYS A 145 1.45 6.81 -15.57
C CYS A 145 0.12 7.21 -16.22
N GLY A 146 -0.12 8.50 -16.44
CA GLY A 146 -1.32 8.99 -17.13
C GLY A 146 -1.40 8.52 -18.59
N GLU A 147 -0.29 8.55 -19.33
CA GLU A 147 -0.22 7.99 -20.67
C GLU A 147 -0.45 6.47 -20.65
N TRP A 148 0.18 5.77 -19.70
CA TRP A 148 0.01 4.33 -19.53
C TRP A 148 -1.44 3.95 -19.22
N LEU A 149 -2.11 4.64 -18.27
CA LEU A 149 -3.52 4.42 -17.93
C LEU A 149 -4.43 4.62 -19.14
N SER A 150 -4.27 5.73 -19.85
CA SER A 150 -5.10 6.07 -21.03
C SER A 150 -4.92 5.08 -22.19
N ARG A 151 -3.75 4.46 -22.29
CA ARG A 151 -3.45 3.45 -23.30
C ARG A 151 -3.97 2.07 -22.94
N HIS A 152 -3.77 1.64 -21.69
CA HIS A 152 -3.94 0.26 -21.26
C HIS A 152 -5.20 -0.01 -20.45
N LEU A 153 -5.82 1.02 -19.85
CA LEU A 153 -7.06 0.93 -19.09
C LEU A 153 -8.18 1.76 -19.74
N ARG A 154 -8.20 1.80 -21.06
CA ARG A 154 -9.26 2.51 -21.83
C ARG A 154 -10.63 1.97 -21.44
N GLY A 155 -11.57 2.86 -21.12
CA GLY A 155 -12.92 2.52 -20.69
C GLY A 155 -13.06 2.21 -19.19
N TYR A 156 -11.95 2.07 -18.46
CA TYR A 156 -12.01 1.85 -17.03
C TYR A 156 -12.43 3.12 -16.28
N THR A 157 -13.36 2.97 -15.35
CA THR A 157 -13.76 4.01 -14.40
C THR A 157 -13.70 3.46 -12.99
N GLY A 158 -12.92 4.10 -12.11
CA GLY A 158 -12.69 3.67 -10.74
C GLY A 158 -11.39 4.23 -10.18
N LEU A 159 -10.99 3.75 -9.02
CA LEU A 159 -9.71 4.09 -8.41
C LEU A 159 -8.62 3.08 -8.82
N VAL A 160 -7.42 3.60 -9.01
CA VAL A 160 -6.21 2.81 -9.29
C VAL A 160 -5.14 3.26 -8.31
N ASN A 161 -4.43 2.31 -7.71
CA ASN A 161 -3.18 2.58 -7.04
C ASN A 161 -2.02 2.07 -7.89
N LEU A 162 -1.08 2.95 -8.20
CA LEU A 162 0.14 2.63 -8.96
C LEU A 162 1.36 2.74 -8.05
N GLU A 163 2.17 1.71 -8.02
CA GLU A 163 3.48 1.76 -7.39
C GLU A 163 4.56 1.93 -8.47
N THR A 164 5.44 2.91 -8.28
CA THR A 164 6.51 3.24 -9.23
C THR A 164 7.85 3.35 -8.53
N ILE A 165 8.93 3.05 -9.28
CA ILE A 165 10.31 3.42 -8.92
C ILE A 165 10.84 4.27 -10.08
N ASP A 166 11.25 5.51 -9.80
CA ASP A 166 11.68 6.50 -10.80
C ASP A 166 10.69 6.58 -12.00
N ALA A 167 9.41 6.77 -11.68
CA ALA A 167 8.25 6.77 -12.59
C ALA A 167 7.96 5.43 -13.31
N THR A 168 8.83 4.42 -13.27
CA THR A 168 8.57 3.09 -13.85
C THR A 168 7.54 2.33 -13.01
N ILE A 169 6.44 1.90 -13.60
CA ILE A 169 5.37 1.17 -12.89
C ILE A 169 5.88 -0.23 -12.51
N ILE A 170 5.83 -0.55 -11.22
CA ILE A 170 6.19 -1.87 -10.70
C ILE A 170 4.99 -2.71 -10.28
N GLU A 171 3.89 -2.06 -9.88
CA GLU A 171 2.60 -2.70 -9.53
C GLU A 171 1.44 -1.77 -9.88
N CYS A 172 0.29 -2.37 -10.20
CA CYS A 172 -0.96 -1.67 -10.45
C CYS A 172 -2.10 -2.42 -9.74
N HIS A 173 -2.92 -1.68 -9.00
CA HIS A 173 -4.04 -2.19 -8.24
C HIS A 173 -5.32 -1.46 -8.63
N LEU A 174 -6.42 -2.17 -8.84
CA LEU A 174 -7.72 -1.58 -9.22
C LEU A 174 -8.53 -1.18 -7.97
N ARG A 175 -7.86 -0.56 -7.04
CA ARG A 175 -8.38 -0.02 -5.78
C ARG A 175 -7.45 1.10 -5.31
N PHE A 176 -7.87 1.86 -4.31
CA PHE A 176 -7.01 2.85 -3.64
C PHE A 176 -6.19 2.19 -2.50
N ALA A 177 -5.17 2.91 -2.04
CA ALA A 177 -4.45 2.54 -0.82
C ALA A 177 -5.31 2.90 0.40
N ASP A 178 -5.70 1.90 1.18
CA ASP A 178 -6.62 2.05 2.32
C ASP A 178 -5.98 2.66 3.57
N GLN A 179 -4.68 2.89 3.53
CA GLN A 179 -3.90 3.24 4.73
C GLN A 179 -4.06 4.70 5.17
N TRP A 180 -4.32 5.65 4.25
CA TRP A 180 -4.22 7.09 4.50
C TRP A 180 -5.31 7.96 3.86
N VAL A 181 -6.45 7.39 3.52
CA VAL A 181 -7.52 8.10 2.79
C VAL A 181 -8.10 9.30 3.55
N ASP A 182 -8.05 9.28 4.87
CA ASP A 182 -8.48 10.40 5.73
C ASP A 182 -7.54 11.62 5.65
N LEU A 183 -6.34 11.45 5.06
CA LEU A 183 -5.40 12.53 4.77
C LEU A 183 -5.62 13.17 3.39
N TYR A 184 -6.59 12.68 2.60
CA TYR A 184 -6.91 13.27 1.31
C TYR A 184 -7.81 14.49 1.40
N GLY A 185 -8.61 14.57 2.45
CA GLY A 185 -9.49 15.70 2.74
C GLY A 185 -10.97 15.35 2.79
N GLU A 186 -11.73 16.27 3.34
CA GLU A 186 -13.19 16.13 3.48
C GLU A 186 -13.86 16.06 2.11
N GLY A 187 -14.82 15.16 1.94
CA GLY A 187 -15.56 14.95 0.69
C GLY A 187 -14.89 13.98 -0.29
N TRP A 188 -13.67 13.48 0.02
CA TRP A 188 -13.00 12.53 -0.86
C TRP A 188 -13.75 11.19 -0.95
N LEU A 189 -14.20 10.65 0.19
CA LEU A 189 -14.94 9.38 0.22
C LEU A 189 -16.30 9.47 -0.46
N GLU A 190 -17.00 10.60 -0.31
CA GLU A 190 -18.25 10.88 -1.03
C GLU A 190 -18.02 10.91 -2.53
N SER A 191 -16.91 11.51 -2.99
CA SER A 191 -16.53 11.54 -4.40
C SER A 191 -16.13 10.15 -4.91
N VAL A 192 -15.57 9.29 -4.06
CA VAL A 192 -15.37 7.87 -4.40
C VAL A 192 -16.72 7.18 -4.64
N VAL A 193 -17.69 7.37 -3.75
CA VAL A 193 -19.03 6.81 -3.94
C VAL A 193 -19.66 7.31 -5.25
N GLU A 194 -19.59 8.60 -5.58
CA GLU A 194 -20.06 9.17 -6.82
C GLU A 194 -19.34 8.59 -8.06
N LEU A 195 -18.03 8.37 -7.95
CA LEU A 195 -17.24 7.76 -9.03
C LEU A 195 -17.76 6.36 -9.39
N TYR A 196 -18.04 5.54 -8.37
CA TYR A 196 -18.51 4.17 -8.58
C TYR A 196 -20.01 4.08 -8.88
N ALA A 197 -20.83 5.04 -8.41
CA ALA A 197 -22.26 5.09 -8.67
C ALA A 197 -22.58 5.69 -10.05
N ASP A 198 -21.92 6.80 -10.39
CA ASP A 198 -22.30 7.65 -11.53
C ASP A 198 -21.21 7.78 -12.59
N GLY A 199 -20.00 7.24 -12.35
CA GLY A 199 -18.84 7.41 -13.22
C GLY A 199 -18.31 8.85 -13.24
N ARG A 200 -18.50 9.61 -12.16
CA ARG A 200 -18.14 11.03 -12.09
C ARG A 200 -17.24 11.31 -10.90
N TRP A 201 -16.18 12.09 -11.14
CA TRP A 201 -15.29 12.57 -10.09
C TRP A 201 -15.56 14.06 -9.81
N ARG A 202 -15.92 14.41 -8.57
CA ARG A 202 -16.27 15.78 -8.19
C ARG A 202 -15.51 16.31 -6.98
N PHE A 203 -14.47 15.59 -6.55
CA PHE A 203 -13.66 16.03 -5.43
C PHE A 203 -12.91 17.33 -5.75
N HIS A 204 -13.18 18.36 -4.96
CA HIS A 204 -12.45 19.62 -4.99
C HIS A 204 -11.56 19.72 -3.75
N GLU A 205 -10.28 19.56 -3.96
CA GLU A 205 -9.28 19.66 -2.89
C GLU A 205 -9.03 21.13 -2.55
N ALA A 206 -9.79 21.68 -1.56
CA ALA A 206 -9.75 23.10 -1.20
C ALA A 206 -8.39 23.53 -0.60
N ALA A 207 -7.70 22.62 0.08
CA ALA A 207 -6.38 22.88 0.68
C ALA A 207 -5.56 21.59 0.74
N ARG A 208 -4.67 21.41 -0.21
CA ARG A 208 -3.73 20.30 -0.22
C ARG A 208 -2.62 20.55 0.79
N ARG A 209 -2.47 19.66 1.74
CA ARG A 209 -1.39 19.71 2.73
C ARG A 209 -0.74 18.34 2.89
N PRO A 210 0.53 18.27 3.32
CA PRO A 210 1.17 16.99 3.61
C PRO A 210 0.53 16.35 4.84
N GLY A 211 0.54 15.02 4.85
CA GLY A 211 0.14 14.20 5.99
C GLY A 211 1.10 13.02 6.15
N TYR A 212 1.01 12.35 7.28
CA TYR A 212 1.91 11.25 7.60
C TYR A 212 1.12 10.05 8.11
N SER A 213 1.50 8.87 7.67
CA SER A 213 0.91 7.61 8.08
C SER A 213 1.99 6.77 8.76
N VAL A 214 1.96 6.72 10.09
CA VAL A 214 3.00 6.11 10.94
C VAL A 214 2.56 4.73 11.37
N VAL A 215 3.38 3.70 11.11
CA VAL A 215 2.99 2.30 11.32
C VAL A 215 3.54 1.79 12.64
N LEU A 216 2.71 1.06 13.38
CA LEU A 216 3.10 0.29 14.57
C LEU A 216 3.17 -1.19 14.19
N PHE A 217 4.35 -1.78 14.33
CA PHE A 217 4.57 -3.22 14.12
C PHE A 217 4.71 -3.97 15.43
N GLY A 218 4.29 -5.23 15.42
CA GLY A 218 4.54 -6.24 16.43
C GLY A 218 5.24 -7.46 15.83
N CYS A 219 5.40 -8.51 16.62
CA CYS A 219 6.08 -9.74 16.23
C CYS A 219 5.11 -10.72 15.55
N HIS A 220 5.58 -11.42 14.52
CA HIS A 220 4.84 -12.54 13.94
C HIS A 220 4.58 -13.64 14.98
N GLY A 221 3.45 -14.33 14.84
CA GLY A 221 3.05 -15.42 15.73
C GLY A 221 2.53 -15.00 17.12
N VAL A 222 2.60 -13.72 17.45
CA VAL A 222 2.12 -13.20 18.73
C VAL A 222 0.67 -12.72 18.60
N ARG A 223 -0.17 -13.15 19.56
CA ARG A 223 -1.52 -12.59 19.74
C ARG A 223 -1.45 -11.43 20.72
N TYR A 224 -2.20 -10.40 20.40
CA TYR A 224 -2.29 -9.19 21.23
C TYR A 224 -3.71 -9.00 21.72
N ARG A 225 -3.83 -8.43 22.92
CA ARG A 225 -5.08 -7.82 23.41
C ARG A 225 -4.94 -6.31 23.35
N ILE A 226 -6.00 -5.64 22.88
CA ILE A 226 -5.97 -4.21 22.63
C ILE A 226 -6.71 -3.48 23.75
N ASP A 227 -6.05 -2.48 24.32
CA ASP A 227 -6.69 -1.52 25.24
C ASP A 227 -7.42 -0.44 24.41
N GLY A 228 -8.70 -0.65 24.17
CA GLY A 228 -9.53 0.25 23.35
C GLY A 228 -9.74 1.63 23.98
N GLU A 229 -9.71 1.75 25.31
CA GLU A 229 -9.81 3.05 26.00
C GLU A 229 -8.58 3.90 25.68
N ARG A 230 -7.41 3.30 25.79
CA ARG A 230 -6.15 3.96 25.45
C ARG A 230 -6.10 4.39 24.00
N VAL A 231 -6.54 3.55 23.07
CA VAL A 231 -6.64 3.90 21.64
C VAL A 231 -7.56 5.12 21.45
N ASN A 232 -8.73 5.14 22.11
CA ASN A 232 -9.68 6.24 22.00
C ASN A 232 -9.18 7.55 22.61
N GLU A 233 -8.37 7.50 23.67
CA GLU A 233 -7.68 8.67 24.21
C GLU A 233 -6.70 9.25 23.18
N LEU A 234 -5.88 8.40 22.57
CA LEU A 234 -4.86 8.82 21.61
C LEU A 234 -5.45 9.36 20.30
N ARG A 235 -6.61 8.90 19.87
CA ARG A 235 -7.35 9.46 18.73
C ARG A 235 -7.73 10.94 18.91
N ARG A 236 -7.79 11.44 20.17
CA ARG A 236 -8.13 12.83 20.49
C ARG A 236 -6.94 13.76 20.57
N VAL A 237 -5.72 13.24 20.37
CA VAL A 237 -4.51 14.07 20.39
C VAL A 237 -4.55 15.05 19.20
N PRO A 238 -4.38 16.35 19.44
CA PRO A 238 -4.34 17.33 18.35
C PRO A 238 -3.28 16.98 17.30
N GLY A 239 -3.67 17.05 16.04
CA GLY A 239 -2.80 16.68 14.92
C GLY A 239 -2.95 15.21 14.46
N VAL A 240 -3.61 14.35 15.23
CA VAL A 240 -4.02 13.01 14.78
C VAL A 240 -5.27 13.13 13.91
N SER A 241 -5.24 12.53 12.74
CA SER A 241 -6.40 12.39 11.85
C SER A 241 -7.18 11.12 12.20
N SER A 242 -6.47 9.99 12.26
CA SER A 242 -7.07 8.71 12.66
C SER A 242 -6.05 7.77 13.30
N ILE A 243 -6.55 6.78 14.03
CA ILE A 243 -5.80 5.58 14.42
C ILE A 243 -6.59 4.37 13.94
N GLN A 244 -6.02 3.67 12.97
CA GLN A 244 -6.59 2.44 12.43
C GLN A 244 -5.98 1.25 13.16
N ILE A 245 -6.83 0.34 13.61
CA ILE A 245 -6.39 -0.94 14.15
C ILE A 245 -6.46 -1.97 13.04
N THR A 246 -5.30 -2.51 12.65
CA THR A 246 -5.18 -3.50 11.58
C THR A 246 -5.10 -4.93 12.12
N PHE A 247 -4.86 -5.07 13.41
CA PHE A 247 -4.92 -6.34 14.13
C PHE A 247 -6.35 -6.60 14.62
N HIS A 248 -6.86 -7.81 14.39
CA HIS A 248 -8.17 -8.26 14.85
C HIS A 248 -8.01 -9.41 15.83
N GLU A 249 -8.42 -9.21 17.09
CA GLU A 249 -8.27 -10.19 18.16
C GLU A 249 -9.04 -11.50 17.92
N ASP A 250 -10.16 -11.42 17.20
CA ASP A 250 -11.09 -12.50 16.89
C ASP A 250 -10.71 -13.30 15.62
N ARG A 251 -9.68 -12.86 14.88
CA ARG A 251 -9.25 -13.52 13.65
C ARG A 251 -7.99 -14.36 13.86
N PRO A 252 -7.85 -15.49 13.14
CA PRO A 252 -6.59 -16.22 13.06
C PRO A 252 -5.47 -15.32 12.52
N LEU A 253 -4.24 -15.49 13.01
CA LEU A 253 -3.09 -14.67 12.60
C LEU A 253 -2.83 -14.77 11.09
N GLU A 254 -3.07 -15.93 10.50
CA GLU A 254 -2.86 -16.23 9.09
C GLU A 254 -3.83 -15.48 8.15
N MET A 255 -4.91 -14.95 8.72
CA MET A 255 -5.90 -14.14 7.98
C MET A 255 -5.49 -12.68 7.80
N HIS A 256 -4.38 -12.26 8.43
CA HIS A 256 -3.86 -10.91 8.28
C HIS A 256 -2.78 -10.87 7.20
N ALA A 257 -2.88 -9.89 6.29
CA ALA A 257 -1.80 -9.60 5.34
C ALA A 257 -0.70 -8.82 6.06
N MET A 258 0.50 -9.40 6.15
CA MET A 258 1.61 -8.84 6.93
C MET A 258 2.91 -8.86 6.14
N PRO A 259 3.74 -7.81 6.25
CA PRO A 259 5.07 -7.81 5.67
C PRO A 259 5.96 -8.86 6.34
N PRO A 260 7.00 -9.38 5.66
CA PRO A 260 7.90 -10.39 6.23
C PRO A 260 8.58 -9.96 7.54
N GLY A 261 8.92 -8.67 7.68
CA GLY A 261 9.66 -8.14 8.82
C GLY A 261 8.83 -7.93 10.10
N GLY A 262 7.49 -7.85 10.03
CA GLY A 262 6.70 -7.55 11.22
C GLY A 262 5.20 -7.72 11.03
N PHE A 263 4.49 -7.78 12.16
CA PHE A 263 3.05 -7.87 12.21
C PHE A 263 2.47 -6.46 12.37
N ARG A 264 1.76 -5.93 11.37
CA ARG A 264 1.18 -4.58 11.41
C ARG A 264 0.00 -4.55 12.40
N LEU A 265 0.17 -3.84 13.52
CA LEU A 265 -0.82 -3.75 14.59
C LEU A 265 -1.77 -2.57 14.41
N ALA A 266 -1.20 -1.41 14.09
CA ALA A 266 -1.95 -0.18 13.92
C ALA A 266 -1.25 0.81 13.00
N ILE A 267 -2.01 1.78 12.53
CA ILE A 267 -1.55 2.90 11.71
C ILE A 267 -2.05 4.18 12.37
N VAL A 268 -1.14 5.15 12.57
CA VAL A 268 -1.47 6.49 13.07
C VAL A 268 -1.37 7.47 11.91
N ASN A 269 -2.49 7.98 11.43
CA ASN A 269 -2.54 9.05 10.46
C ASN A 269 -2.56 10.41 11.15
N CYS A 270 -1.70 11.32 10.74
CA CYS A 270 -1.50 12.61 11.39
C CYS A 270 -1.05 13.69 10.41
N TRP A 271 -1.19 14.94 10.85
CA TRP A 271 -0.80 16.11 10.08
C TRP A 271 0.59 16.66 10.47
N ASP A 272 1.22 16.06 11.46
CA ASP A 272 2.56 16.37 11.94
C ASP A 272 3.29 15.07 12.29
N LEU A 273 4.46 14.86 11.69
CA LEU A 273 5.22 13.62 11.86
C LEU A 273 5.66 13.40 13.33
N ALA A 274 6.08 14.45 14.02
CA ALA A 274 6.51 14.34 15.41
C ALA A 274 5.34 13.91 16.32
N VAL A 275 4.14 14.41 16.05
CA VAL A 275 2.90 13.97 16.73
C VAL A 275 2.64 12.50 16.43
N GLY A 276 2.72 12.08 15.17
CA GLY A 276 2.50 10.69 14.78
C GLY A 276 3.45 9.71 15.45
N LEU A 277 4.74 10.03 15.45
CA LEU A 277 5.78 9.22 16.13
C LEU A 277 5.54 9.13 17.63
N LEU A 278 5.24 10.26 18.30
CA LEU A 278 4.93 10.30 19.72
C LEU A 278 3.68 9.47 20.05
N VAL A 279 2.63 9.57 19.23
CA VAL A 279 1.39 8.80 19.42
C VAL A 279 1.63 7.32 19.21
N ARG A 280 2.42 6.91 18.20
CA ARG A 280 2.84 5.51 18.01
C ARG A 280 3.54 4.95 19.24
N GLU A 281 4.49 5.69 19.81
CA GLU A 281 5.20 5.29 21.03
C GLU A 281 4.24 5.09 22.20
N ARG A 282 3.27 6.00 22.39
CA ARG A 282 2.26 5.92 23.44
C ARG A 282 1.19 4.86 23.18
N LEU A 283 1.02 4.46 21.91
CA LEU A 283 0.06 3.44 21.49
C LEU A 283 0.63 2.01 21.68
N ALA A 284 1.94 1.82 21.56
CA ALA A 284 2.56 0.51 21.66
C ALA A 284 2.18 -0.26 22.94
N PRO A 285 2.15 0.34 24.16
CA PRO A 285 1.72 -0.35 25.37
C PRO A 285 0.24 -0.75 25.41
N ALA A 286 -0.60 -0.21 24.51
CA ALA A 286 -2.00 -0.63 24.41
C ALA A 286 -2.16 -2.02 23.79
N PHE A 287 -1.12 -2.54 23.16
CA PHE A 287 -1.08 -3.90 22.59
C PHE A 287 -0.33 -4.83 23.53
N ARG A 288 -1.06 -5.59 24.35
CA ARG A 288 -0.52 -6.53 25.33
C ARG A 288 -0.41 -7.91 24.70
N ALA A 289 0.81 -8.46 24.60
CA ALA A 289 1.03 -9.83 24.16
C ALA A 289 0.33 -10.82 25.12
N LEU A 290 -0.48 -11.73 24.59
CA LEU A 290 -1.19 -12.75 25.37
C LEU A 290 -0.32 -13.98 25.63
N GLN A 291 0.61 -14.30 24.74
CA GLN A 291 1.63 -15.34 24.90
C GLN A 291 2.86 -14.89 24.11
N ALA A 292 3.99 -14.82 24.77
CA ALA A 292 5.28 -14.79 24.07
C ALA A 292 5.66 -16.25 23.78
N PRO A 293 5.97 -16.65 22.53
CA PRO A 293 6.87 -17.77 22.35
C PRO A 293 8.21 -17.36 22.96
N ASP A 294 9.00 -18.34 23.48
CA ASP A 294 10.35 -18.14 24.01
C ASP A 294 11.33 -17.58 22.96
N ALA A 295 11.16 -16.32 22.60
CA ALA A 295 12.04 -15.59 21.70
C ALA A 295 11.99 -14.12 22.10
N GLY A 296 13.12 -13.62 22.51
CA GLY A 296 13.30 -12.30 23.09
C GLY A 296 12.62 -11.17 22.33
N LEU A 297 12.01 -10.28 23.09
CA LEU A 297 11.56 -8.97 22.65
C LEU A 297 12.65 -8.31 21.80
N VAL A 298 12.39 -8.17 20.51
CA VAL A 298 13.12 -7.19 19.71
C VAL A 298 12.56 -5.83 20.09
N THR A 299 13.04 -5.31 21.19
CA THR A 299 12.88 -3.90 21.52
C THR A 299 13.82 -3.16 20.59
N GLN A 300 13.31 -2.65 19.47
CA GLN A 300 14.02 -1.62 18.72
C GLN A 300 13.98 -0.34 19.56
N VAL A 301 14.93 -0.25 20.49
CA VAL A 301 15.40 1.02 21.01
C VAL A 301 16.24 1.62 19.88
N ILE A 302 15.71 2.63 19.19
CA ILE A 302 16.52 3.50 18.38
C ILE A 302 17.40 4.28 19.36
N GLY A 303 18.59 3.73 19.65
CA GLY A 303 19.66 4.43 20.34
C GLY A 303 20.25 5.42 19.35
N GLY A 304 20.09 6.71 19.63
CA GLY A 304 20.85 7.73 18.94
C GLY A 304 22.32 7.64 19.34
N GLU A 305 23.19 7.74 18.36
CA GLU A 305 24.46 8.47 18.37
C GLU A 305 24.63 9.17 17.01
#